data_0ddf203c03f36a0553bdf4a9256e8334
#
_entry.id   0ddf203c03f36a0553bdf4a9256e8334
#
_cell.length_a   1.000
_cell.length_b   1.000
_cell.length_c   1.000
_cell.angle_alpha   90.00
_cell.angle_beta   90.00
_cell.angle_gamma   90.00
#
_symmetry.space_group_name_H-M   'P 1'
#
loop_
_entity.id
_entity.type
_entity.pdbx_description
1 polymer ?
#
loop_
_entity_poly.entity_id
_entity_poly.type
_entity_poly.pdbx_seq_one_letter_code
_entity_poly.pdbx_strand_id
1 'polypeptide(L)'
;TEYSDMNYNVIARISRELRPGYVWVTSGATEIGKLDYIKRNGKPLEGDEEENKTDYAAQGQSVLMQTYRQFVDSRYSVRQILVEHQHFNDAEKREHLCDMLRRCPKQNAIPIINYNDAISCEENRKLEINRIKESGGHAIECVDNDETASQIACLVKCRTLLILSTTDGILSNPEDKASLVERVSGKDIYELLENVEELQQ
;
A
#
# COMPACT_ATOMS: atom_id res chain seq x y z
N THR A 1 -5.50 29.46 1.57
CA THR A 1 -5.50 28.15 2.27
C THR A 1 -5.68 27.07 1.24
N GLU A 2 -4.56 26.48 0.83
CA GLU A 2 -4.51 25.49 -0.24
C GLU A 2 -4.58 24.09 0.36
N TYR A 3 -5.77 23.70 0.78
CA TYR A 3 -6.04 22.29 1.01
C TYR A 3 -6.78 21.78 -0.21
N SER A 4 -6.12 20.97 -1.01
CA SER A 4 -6.74 20.27 -2.13
C SER A 4 -7.73 19.24 -1.59
N ASP A 5 -8.92 19.19 -2.12
CA ASP A 5 -9.88 18.12 -1.81
C ASP A 5 -9.38 16.77 -2.35
N MET A 6 -9.88 15.67 -1.76
CA MET A 6 -9.64 14.33 -2.26
C MET A 6 -10.03 14.22 -3.75
N ASN A 7 -9.15 13.63 -4.56
CA ASN A 7 -9.43 13.46 -5.98
C ASN A 7 -10.40 12.28 -6.23
N TYR A 8 -11.67 12.53 -6.00
CA TYR A 8 -12.74 11.55 -6.21
C TYR A 8 -12.78 10.98 -7.62
N ASN A 9 -12.36 11.74 -8.64
CA ASN A 9 -12.37 11.26 -10.02
C ASN A 9 -11.37 10.12 -10.23
N VAL A 10 -10.17 10.22 -9.65
CA VAL A 10 -9.18 9.16 -9.72
C VAL A 10 -9.67 7.92 -8.99
N ILE A 11 -10.15 8.08 -7.75
CA ILE A 11 -10.67 6.96 -6.95
C ILE A 11 -11.85 6.29 -7.68
N ALA A 12 -12.78 7.07 -8.22
CA ALA A 12 -13.93 6.54 -8.94
C ALA A 12 -13.52 5.76 -10.21
N ARG A 13 -12.54 6.25 -10.97
CA ARG A 13 -12.03 5.54 -12.16
C ARG A 13 -11.40 4.21 -11.78
N ILE A 14 -10.51 4.19 -10.79
CA ILE A 14 -9.88 2.97 -10.32
C ILE A 14 -10.93 2.00 -9.78
N SER A 15 -11.83 2.47 -8.92
CA SER A 15 -12.84 1.63 -8.28
C SER A 15 -13.75 0.92 -9.29
N ARG A 16 -14.08 1.56 -10.41
CA ARG A 16 -14.90 0.98 -11.47
C ARG A 16 -14.21 -0.15 -12.24
N GLU A 17 -12.88 -0.19 -12.21
CA GLU A 17 -12.10 -1.26 -12.85
C GLU A 17 -11.87 -2.47 -11.92
N LEU A 18 -12.06 -2.30 -10.61
CA LEU A 18 -11.86 -3.36 -9.65
C LEU A 18 -12.92 -4.45 -9.78
N ARG A 19 -12.49 -5.70 -9.77
CA ARG A 19 -13.33 -6.91 -9.88
C ARG A 19 -12.82 -8.01 -8.94
N PRO A 20 -13.64 -9.00 -8.60
CA PRO A 20 -13.17 -10.20 -7.92
C PRO A 20 -12.00 -10.85 -8.66
N GLY A 21 -10.92 -11.11 -7.94
CA GLY A 21 -9.64 -11.55 -8.51
C GLY A 21 -8.57 -10.46 -8.53
N TYR A 22 -8.95 -9.20 -8.33
CA TYR A 22 -8.00 -8.12 -8.07
C TYR A 22 -7.77 -7.98 -6.57
N VAL A 23 -6.56 -7.57 -6.22
CA VAL A 23 -6.18 -7.09 -4.89
C VAL A 23 -5.75 -5.64 -5.07
N TRP A 24 -6.36 -4.74 -4.33
CA TRP A 24 -6.03 -3.32 -4.38
C TRP A 24 -5.24 -2.94 -3.13
N VAL A 25 -4.02 -2.46 -3.29
CA VAL A 25 -3.22 -1.84 -2.22
C VAL A 25 -3.32 -0.33 -2.39
N THR A 26 -3.68 0.37 -1.35
CA THR A 26 -3.94 1.81 -1.36
C THR A 26 -3.08 2.53 -0.33
N SER A 27 -3.01 3.85 -0.45
CA SER A 27 -2.37 4.77 0.48
C SER A 27 -3.24 6.00 0.72
N GLY A 28 -2.73 6.96 1.45
CA GLY A 28 -3.32 8.29 1.59
C GLY A 28 -4.30 8.43 2.76
N ALA A 29 -4.38 7.46 3.67
CA ALA A 29 -5.27 7.56 4.83
C ALA A 29 -4.91 8.76 5.72
N THR A 30 -3.63 9.01 5.97
CA THR A 30 -3.15 10.14 6.78
C THR A 30 -3.55 11.49 6.19
N GLU A 31 -3.31 11.71 4.90
CA GLU A 31 -3.65 12.96 4.21
C GLU A 31 -5.17 13.19 4.16
N ILE A 32 -5.92 12.13 3.88
CA ILE A 32 -7.39 12.19 3.85
C ILE A 32 -7.93 12.52 5.25
N GLY A 33 -7.38 11.90 6.28
CA GLY A 33 -7.76 12.19 7.67
C GLY A 33 -7.44 13.61 8.08
N LYS A 34 -6.26 14.11 7.71
CA LYS A 34 -5.87 15.50 7.93
C LYS A 34 -6.84 16.48 7.26
N LEU A 35 -7.19 16.24 6.00
CA LEU A 35 -8.16 17.06 5.27
C LEU A 35 -9.54 17.02 5.92
N ASP A 36 -10.05 15.83 6.27
CA ASP A 36 -11.34 15.68 6.93
C ASP A 36 -11.36 16.33 8.32
N TYR A 37 -10.27 16.20 9.09
CA TYR A 37 -10.13 16.84 10.40
C TYR A 37 -10.17 18.37 10.30
N ILE A 38 -9.35 18.94 9.39
CA ILE A 38 -9.31 20.40 9.19
C ILE A 38 -10.65 20.94 8.71
N LYS A 39 -11.32 20.22 7.82
CA LYS A 39 -12.67 20.61 7.34
C LYS A 39 -13.70 20.66 8.47
N ARG A 40 -13.58 19.78 9.47
CA ARG A 40 -14.50 19.73 10.62
C ARG A 40 -14.14 20.74 11.70
N ASN A 41 -12.85 20.97 11.94
CA ASN A 41 -12.36 21.73 13.11
C ASN A 41 -11.75 23.10 12.75
N GLY A 42 -11.59 23.41 11.46
CA GLY A 42 -11.04 24.68 10.99
C GLY A 42 -9.52 24.83 11.10
N LYS A 43 -8.84 23.91 11.78
CA LYS A 43 -7.38 23.93 11.99
C LYS A 43 -6.83 22.50 12.08
N PRO A 44 -5.53 22.28 11.81
CA PRO A 44 -4.89 20.99 12.02
C PRO A 44 -4.80 20.64 13.52
N LEU A 45 -4.48 19.37 13.80
CA LEU A 45 -4.07 18.93 15.15
C LEU A 45 -2.81 19.67 15.58
N GLU A 46 -2.76 19.99 16.87
CA GLU A 46 -1.60 20.53 17.54
C GLU A 46 -0.89 19.40 18.31
N GLY A 47 0.40 19.54 18.57
CA GLY A 47 1.16 18.56 19.35
C GLY A 47 2.21 17.82 18.54
N ASP A 48 2.49 16.59 18.89
CA ASP A 48 3.52 15.75 18.27
C ASP A 48 3.12 15.34 16.85
N GLU A 49 4.08 15.39 15.92
CA GLU A 49 3.80 15.11 14.52
C GLU A 49 3.51 13.62 14.28
N GLU A 50 4.18 12.73 15.01
CA GLU A 50 3.99 11.29 14.87
C GLU A 50 2.63 10.84 15.42
N GLU A 51 2.24 11.37 16.59
CA GLU A 51 0.91 11.16 17.16
C GLU A 51 -0.18 11.69 16.22
N ASN A 52 0.00 12.90 15.68
CA ASN A 52 -0.94 13.48 14.73
C ASN A 52 -1.08 12.64 13.45
N LYS A 53 0.00 12.02 12.95
CA LYS A 53 -0.07 11.11 11.79
C LYS A 53 -0.92 9.88 12.07
N THR A 54 -0.76 9.26 13.24
CA THR A 54 -1.56 8.08 13.63
C THR A 54 -3.04 8.43 13.78
N ASP A 55 -3.35 9.57 14.39
CA ASP A 55 -4.72 10.05 14.54
C ASP A 55 -5.37 10.36 13.20
N TYR A 56 -4.65 11.04 12.30
CA TYR A 56 -5.13 11.29 10.95
C TYR A 56 -5.31 9.98 10.16
N ALA A 57 -4.38 9.03 10.27
CA ALA A 57 -4.51 7.74 9.61
C ALA A 57 -5.77 6.99 10.08
N ALA A 58 -6.03 6.97 11.37
CA ALA A 58 -7.23 6.35 11.96
C ALA A 58 -8.51 6.98 11.43
N GLN A 59 -8.58 8.31 11.38
CA GLN A 59 -9.74 9.05 10.86
C GLN A 59 -9.91 8.86 9.36
N GLY A 60 -8.82 9.00 8.60
CA GLY A 60 -8.85 8.98 7.14
C GLY A 60 -9.10 7.58 6.57
N GLN A 61 -8.68 6.52 7.25
CA GLN A 61 -8.93 5.15 6.82
C GLN A 61 -10.43 4.86 6.64
N SER A 62 -11.26 5.34 7.55
CA SER A 62 -12.71 5.16 7.46
C SER A 62 -13.30 5.92 6.27
N VAL A 63 -12.86 7.14 6.02
CA VAL A 63 -13.28 7.97 4.88
C VAL A 63 -12.85 7.34 3.56
N LEU A 64 -11.62 6.88 3.48
CA LEU A 64 -11.05 6.21 2.30
C LEU A 64 -11.86 4.96 1.95
N MET A 65 -12.14 4.09 2.91
CA MET A 65 -12.93 2.88 2.70
C MET A 65 -14.38 3.15 2.32
N GLN A 66 -15.00 4.17 2.91
CA GLN A 66 -16.34 4.61 2.50
C GLN A 66 -16.34 5.07 1.05
N THR A 67 -15.32 5.79 0.63
CA THR A 67 -15.18 6.28 -0.74
C THR A 67 -15.03 5.11 -1.74
N TYR A 68 -14.18 4.13 -1.46
CA TYR A 68 -14.09 2.94 -2.30
C TYR A 68 -15.42 2.19 -2.40
N ARG A 69 -16.10 1.98 -1.28
CA ARG A 69 -17.41 1.32 -1.26
C ARG A 69 -18.46 2.04 -2.07
N GLN A 70 -18.38 3.36 -2.16
CA GLN A 70 -19.31 4.17 -2.95
C GLN A 70 -19.12 3.98 -4.45
N PHE A 71 -17.89 3.79 -4.92
CA PHE A 71 -17.56 3.73 -6.34
C PHE A 71 -17.32 2.33 -6.90
N VAL A 72 -17.01 1.36 -6.07
CA VAL A 72 -16.95 -0.05 -6.49
C VAL A 72 -18.36 -0.53 -6.85
N ASP A 73 -18.47 -1.33 -7.91
CA ASP A 73 -19.75 -1.90 -8.36
C ASP A 73 -20.47 -2.61 -7.19
N SER A 74 -21.73 -2.24 -6.98
CA SER A 74 -22.54 -2.73 -5.85
C SER A 74 -22.75 -4.24 -5.82
N ARG A 75 -22.48 -4.93 -6.93
CA ARG A 75 -22.46 -6.41 -7.01
C ARG A 75 -21.33 -7.04 -6.23
N TYR A 76 -20.28 -6.29 -5.88
CA TYR A 76 -19.08 -6.79 -5.22
C TYR A 76 -19.00 -6.30 -3.78
N SER A 77 -18.58 -7.20 -2.90
CA SER A 77 -18.26 -6.84 -1.52
C SER A 77 -16.86 -6.23 -1.46
N VAL A 78 -16.70 -5.14 -0.71
CA VAL A 78 -15.39 -4.57 -0.41
C VAL A 78 -14.94 -5.06 0.96
N ARG A 79 -13.71 -5.57 1.06
CA ARG A 79 -13.10 -6.03 2.31
C ARG A 79 -11.89 -5.20 2.63
N GLN A 80 -11.95 -4.45 3.71
CA GLN A 80 -10.80 -3.76 4.27
C GLN A 80 -9.86 -4.75 4.94
N ILE A 81 -8.57 -4.61 4.65
CA ILE A 81 -7.51 -5.38 5.29
C ILE A 81 -6.41 -4.39 5.68
N LEU A 82 -6.08 -4.33 6.96
CA LEU A 82 -4.96 -3.56 7.47
C LEU A 82 -3.82 -4.52 7.80
N VAL A 83 -2.65 -4.26 7.22
CA VAL A 83 -1.47 -5.10 7.39
C VAL A 83 -0.36 -4.33 8.10
N GLU A 84 0.52 -5.07 8.73
CA GLU A 84 1.76 -4.60 9.34
C GLU A 84 2.87 -5.59 8.99
N HIS A 85 4.13 -5.23 9.20
CA HIS A 85 5.30 -6.07 8.93
C HIS A 85 5.18 -7.48 9.51
N GLN A 86 4.57 -7.63 10.69
CA GLN A 86 4.37 -8.93 11.34
C GLN A 86 3.54 -9.92 10.51
N HIS A 87 2.61 -9.43 9.67
CA HIS A 87 1.77 -10.28 8.80
C HIS A 87 2.58 -10.94 7.68
N PHE A 88 3.79 -10.46 7.42
CA PHE A 88 4.72 -11.03 6.43
C PHE A 88 5.85 -11.82 7.07
N ASN A 89 6.22 -11.51 8.32
CA ASN A 89 7.32 -12.15 9.04
C ASN A 89 6.87 -13.38 9.85
N ASP A 90 5.63 -13.42 10.33
CA ASP A 90 5.07 -14.55 11.04
C ASP A 90 4.41 -15.53 10.06
N ALA A 91 4.77 -16.82 10.16
CA ALA A 91 4.31 -17.83 9.20
C ALA A 91 2.79 -18.07 9.27
N GLU A 92 2.23 -18.12 10.49
CA GLU A 92 0.80 -18.39 10.68
C GLU A 92 -0.05 -17.20 10.21
N LYS A 93 0.36 -15.97 10.55
CA LYS A 93 -0.31 -14.74 10.10
C LYS A 93 -0.25 -14.60 8.59
N ARG A 94 0.91 -14.92 7.99
CA ARG A 94 1.12 -14.88 6.54
C ARG A 94 0.23 -15.89 5.82
N GLU A 95 0.14 -17.11 6.32
CA GLU A 95 -0.74 -18.14 5.76
C GLU A 95 -2.22 -17.72 5.87
N HIS A 96 -2.63 -17.24 7.03
CA HIS A 96 -3.99 -16.75 7.25
C HIS A 96 -4.36 -15.62 6.31
N LEU A 97 -3.47 -14.64 6.13
CA LEU A 97 -3.66 -13.53 5.19
C LEU A 97 -3.79 -14.05 3.74
N CYS A 98 -2.89 -14.96 3.34
CA CYS A 98 -2.90 -15.57 2.02
C CYS A 98 -4.23 -16.28 1.73
N ASP A 99 -4.70 -17.08 2.66
CA ASP A 99 -5.94 -17.83 2.53
C ASP A 99 -7.16 -16.93 2.47
N MET A 100 -7.17 -15.87 3.27
CA MET A 100 -8.24 -14.89 3.24
C MET A 100 -8.31 -14.19 1.87
N LEU A 101 -7.16 -13.76 1.34
CA LEU A 101 -7.09 -13.13 0.02
C LEU A 101 -7.55 -14.09 -1.09
N ARG A 102 -7.14 -15.36 -1.05
CA ARG A 102 -7.54 -16.38 -2.03
C ARG A 102 -9.02 -16.75 -1.99
N ARG A 103 -9.68 -16.55 -0.85
CA ARG A 103 -11.15 -16.76 -0.74
C ARG A 103 -11.96 -15.60 -1.34
N CYS A 104 -11.41 -14.38 -1.39
CA CYS A 104 -12.14 -13.20 -1.85
C CYS A 104 -12.80 -13.38 -3.23
N PRO A 105 -12.11 -13.86 -4.29
CA PRO A 105 -12.73 -14.02 -5.59
C PRO A 105 -13.93 -14.97 -5.60
N LYS A 106 -13.82 -16.07 -4.85
CA LYS A 106 -14.90 -17.09 -4.73
C LYS A 106 -16.12 -16.56 -3.99
N GLN A 107 -15.96 -15.50 -3.21
CA GLN A 107 -17.00 -14.87 -2.42
C GLN A 107 -17.46 -13.53 -3.00
N ASN A 108 -17.15 -13.30 -4.26
CA ASN A 108 -17.52 -12.09 -4.97
C ASN A 108 -17.06 -10.81 -4.25
N ALA A 109 -15.84 -10.85 -3.68
CA ALA A 109 -15.28 -9.80 -2.86
C ALA A 109 -13.96 -9.26 -3.45
N ILE A 110 -13.73 -7.96 -3.22
CA ILE A 110 -12.51 -7.24 -3.58
C ILE A 110 -11.81 -6.84 -2.30
N PRO A 111 -10.61 -7.38 -2.01
CA PRO A 111 -9.80 -6.92 -0.89
C PRO A 111 -9.14 -5.59 -1.23
N ILE A 112 -9.25 -4.64 -0.30
CA ILE A 112 -8.56 -3.35 -0.31
C ILE A 112 -7.64 -3.32 0.91
N ILE A 113 -6.35 -3.26 0.65
CA ILE A 113 -5.30 -3.37 1.64
C ILE A 113 -4.69 -2.00 1.85
N ASN A 114 -4.42 -1.65 3.09
CA ASN A 114 -3.56 -0.53 3.46
C ASN A 114 -2.66 -0.94 4.62
N TYR A 115 -1.54 -0.23 4.80
CA TYR A 115 -0.75 -0.38 6.00
C TYR A 115 -1.52 0.17 7.21
N ASN A 116 -1.31 -0.40 8.40
CA ASN A 116 -2.04 -0.04 9.61
C ASN A 116 -1.36 1.12 10.36
N ASP A 117 -1.24 2.26 9.69
CA ASP A 117 -0.56 3.44 10.23
C ASP A 117 -1.16 3.96 11.54
N ALA A 118 -2.44 3.65 11.80
CA ALA A 118 -3.15 4.11 13.00
C ALA A 118 -2.60 3.51 14.31
N ILE A 119 -1.98 2.33 14.26
CA ILE A 119 -1.45 1.65 15.44
C ILE A 119 0.00 1.20 15.27
N SER A 120 0.58 1.39 14.09
CA SER A 120 1.96 1.03 13.81
C SER A 120 2.89 2.14 14.30
N CYS A 121 3.55 1.91 15.42
CA CYS A 121 4.61 2.78 15.92
C CYS A 121 5.94 2.42 15.25
N GLU A 122 6.58 3.41 14.63
CA GLU A 122 7.84 3.20 13.91
C GLU A 122 8.96 2.65 14.82
N GLU A 123 9.03 3.11 16.07
CA GLU A 123 10.02 2.62 17.02
C GLU A 123 9.81 1.14 17.35
N ASN A 124 8.57 0.73 17.61
CA ASN A 124 8.24 -0.67 17.89
C ASN A 124 8.53 -1.56 16.69
N ARG A 125 8.19 -1.11 15.48
CA ARG A 125 8.50 -1.81 14.23
C ARG A 125 10.01 -2.02 14.09
N LYS A 126 10.82 -0.99 14.27
CA LYS A 126 12.28 -1.08 14.21
C LYS A 126 12.85 -2.08 15.23
N LEU A 127 12.33 -2.07 16.47
CA LEU A 127 12.75 -3.00 17.51
C LEU A 127 12.41 -4.45 17.16
N GLU A 128 11.22 -4.72 16.65
CA GLU A 128 10.80 -6.07 16.26
C GLU A 128 11.60 -6.60 15.05
N ILE A 129 11.83 -5.77 14.05
CA ILE A 129 12.65 -6.08 12.88
C ILE A 129 14.09 -6.41 13.30
N ASN A 130 14.68 -5.60 14.18
CA ASN A 130 16.03 -5.85 14.69
C ASN A 130 16.12 -7.20 15.44
N ARG A 131 15.14 -7.54 16.27
CA ARG A 131 15.09 -8.86 16.95
C ARG A 131 15.06 -10.02 15.96
N ILE A 132 14.32 -9.90 14.86
CA ILE A 132 14.28 -10.94 13.81
C ILE A 132 15.67 -11.07 13.16
N LYS A 133 16.30 -9.95 12.82
CA LYS A 133 17.65 -9.92 12.22
C LYS A 133 18.71 -10.51 13.16
N GLU A 134 18.69 -10.15 14.44
CA GLU A 134 19.60 -10.65 15.48
C GLU A 134 19.44 -12.17 15.71
N SER A 135 18.24 -12.70 15.53
CA SER A 135 18.01 -14.15 15.58
C SER A 135 18.44 -14.91 14.31
N GLY A 136 19.07 -14.22 13.36
CA GLY A 136 19.52 -14.80 12.08
C GLY A 136 18.41 -14.94 11.04
N GLY A 137 17.24 -14.34 11.27
CA GLY A 137 16.12 -14.31 10.33
C GLY A 137 16.25 -13.22 9.29
N HIS A 138 15.63 -13.42 8.13
CA HIS A 138 15.42 -12.39 7.13
C HIS A 138 14.10 -11.65 7.44
N ALA A 139 14.19 -10.38 7.81
CA ALA A 139 13.01 -9.57 8.15
C ALA A 139 12.51 -8.79 6.94
N ILE A 140 11.19 -8.83 6.72
CA ILE A 140 10.48 -7.97 5.78
C ILE A 140 10.04 -6.72 6.54
N GLU A 141 10.48 -5.55 6.08
CA GLU A 141 10.29 -4.29 6.83
C GLU A 141 8.94 -3.65 6.56
N CYS A 142 8.43 -3.72 5.34
CA CYS A 142 7.19 -3.08 4.90
C CYS A 142 7.13 -1.60 5.30
N VAL A 143 8.06 -0.83 4.74
CA VAL A 143 8.17 0.60 5.07
C VAL A 143 7.19 1.49 4.32
N ASP A 144 6.68 1.01 3.17
CA ASP A 144 5.73 1.73 2.33
C ASP A 144 4.67 0.81 1.68
N ASN A 145 3.74 1.43 0.96
CA ASN A 145 2.66 0.69 0.29
C ASN A 145 3.10 -0.02 -0.99
N ASP A 146 4.18 0.40 -1.65
CA ASP A 146 4.72 -0.28 -2.83
C ASP A 146 5.41 -1.58 -2.41
N GLU A 147 6.15 -1.56 -1.31
CA GLU A 147 6.71 -2.77 -0.71
C GLU A 147 5.60 -3.71 -0.21
N THR A 148 4.58 -3.17 0.46
CA THR A 148 3.39 -3.94 0.85
C THR A 148 2.74 -4.60 -0.36
N ALA A 149 2.58 -3.88 -1.47
CA ALA A 149 2.01 -4.41 -2.71
C ALA A 149 2.87 -5.53 -3.29
N SER A 150 4.19 -5.39 -3.28
CA SER A 150 5.13 -6.42 -3.69
C SER A 150 5.02 -7.68 -2.84
N GLN A 151 4.98 -7.55 -1.51
CA GLN A 151 4.82 -8.68 -0.59
C GLN A 151 3.49 -9.41 -0.80
N ILE A 152 2.40 -8.66 -0.97
CA ILE A 152 1.09 -9.24 -1.29
C ILE A 152 1.11 -9.96 -2.63
N ALA A 153 1.72 -9.36 -3.65
CA ALA A 153 1.84 -9.95 -4.98
C ALA A 153 2.58 -11.31 -4.93
N CYS A 154 3.70 -11.37 -4.21
CA CYS A 154 4.44 -12.60 -3.96
C CYS A 154 3.61 -13.63 -3.17
N LEU A 155 2.93 -13.19 -2.12
CA LEU A 155 2.13 -14.03 -1.24
C LEU A 155 1.00 -14.76 -1.98
N VAL A 156 0.28 -14.04 -2.81
CA VAL A 156 -0.83 -14.64 -3.60
C VAL A 156 -0.36 -15.26 -4.91
N LYS A 157 0.91 -15.09 -5.28
CA LYS A 157 1.50 -15.49 -6.56
C LYS A 157 0.73 -14.87 -7.74
N CYS A 158 0.57 -13.56 -7.70
CA CYS A 158 -0.17 -12.86 -8.74
C CYS A 158 0.54 -12.98 -10.10
N ARG A 159 -0.23 -12.90 -11.17
CA ARG A 159 0.29 -12.91 -12.54
C ARG A 159 0.90 -11.57 -12.94
N THR A 160 0.41 -10.49 -12.37
CA THR A 160 0.81 -9.13 -12.71
C THR A 160 0.67 -8.24 -11.48
N LEU A 161 1.69 -7.46 -11.18
CA LEU A 161 1.65 -6.34 -10.26
C LEU A 161 1.66 -5.05 -11.10
N LEU A 162 0.70 -4.18 -10.86
CA LEU A 162 0.61 -2.87 -11.50
C LEU A 162 0.77 -1.80 -10.43
N ILE A 163 1.82 -0.99 -10.51
CA ILE A 163 2.05 0.15 -9.63
C ILE A 163 1.58 1.42 -10.34
N LEU A 164 0.66 2.15 -9.73
CA LEU A 164 0.16 3.42 -10.23
C LEU A 164 0.92 4.55 -9.53
N SER A 165 1.71 5.28 -10.28
CA SER A 165 2.53 6.37 -9.78
C SER A 165 2.16 7.70 -10.45
N THR A 166 2.64 8.80 -9.87
CA THR A 166 2.59 10.14 -10.48
C THR A 166 3.73 10.39 -11.47
N THR A 167 4.70 9.46 -11.54
CA THR A 167 5.80 9.47 -12.49
C THR A 167 5.50 8.56 -13.67
N ASP A 168 6.13 8.85 -14.83
CA ASP A 168 5.91 8.08 -16.06
C ASP A 168 6.48 6.66 -16.00
N GLY A 169 7.30 6.35 -15.00
CA GLY A 169 7.92 5.05 -14.77
C GLY A 169 9.30 5.17 -14.13
N ILE A 170 10.13 4.15 -14.30
CA ILE A 170 11.52 4.13 -13.83
C ILE A 170 12.37 4.95 -14.80
N LEU A 171 13.12 5.92 -14.27
CA LEU A 171 14.08 6.70 -15.04
C LEU A 171 15.48 6.22 -14.70
N SER A 172 16.35 6.01 -15.69
CA SER A 172 17.77 5.72 -15.46
C SER A 172 18.53 6.94 -14.96
N ASN A 173 18.03 8.15 -15.26
CA ASN A 173 18.48 9.41 -14.67
C ASN A 173 17.27 10.19 -14.18
N PRO A 174 17.08 10.37 -12.85
CA PRO A 174 15.91 11.05 -12.28
C PRO A 174 15.70 12.50 -12.76
N GLU A 175 16.76 13.16 -13.24
CA GLU A 175 16.70 14.54 -13.75
C GLU A 175 16.33 14.62 -15.24
N ASP A 176 16.39 13.48 -15.95
CA ASP A 176 16.09 13.42 -17.38
C ASP A 176 14.84 12.58 -17.66
N LYS A 177 13.74 13.22 -17.97
CA LYS A 177 12.48 12.56 -18.34
C LYS A 177 12.57 11.70 -19.60
N ALA A 178 13.57 11.95 -20.46
CA ALA A 178 13.78 11.13 -21.65
C ALA A 178 14.49 9.81 -21.34
N SER A 179 14.99 9.65 -20.13
CA SER A 179 15.67 8.43 -19.65
C SER A 179 14.70 7.32 -19.16
N LEU A 180 13.46 7.34 -19.61
CA LEU A 180 12.44 6.35 -19.22
C LEU A 180 12.88 4.95 -19.64
N VAL A 181 12.91 4.06 -18.66
CA VAL A 181 13.20 2.63 -18.85
C VAL A 181 11.91 1.94 -19.24
N GLU A 182 11.74 1.64 -20.51
CA GLU A 182 10.51 1.01 -21.02
C GLU A 182 10.35 -0.43 -20.52
N ARG A 183 11.48 -1.14 -20.34
CA ARG A 183 11.45 -2.53 -19.95
C ARG A 183 12.75 -2.98 -19.33
N VAL A 184 12.64 -3.69 -18.20
CA VAL A 184 13.71 -4.52 -17.64
C VAL A 184 13.26 -5.97 -17.75
N SER A 185 14.13 -6.87 -18.18
CA SER A 185 13.82 -8.29 -18.31
C SER A 185 15.05 -9.13 -18.02
N GLY A 186 14.84 -10.33 -17.50
CA GLY A 186 15.86 -11.33 -17.25
C GLY A 186 15.24 -12.73 -17.40
N LYS A 187 16.05 -13.73 -17.71
CA LYS A 187 15.61 -15.14 -17.81
C LYS A 187 15.35 -15.74 -16.45
N ASP A 188 16.04 -15.23 -15.45
CA ASP A 188 15.89 -15.60 -14.05
C ASP A 188 16.13 -14.37 -13.13
N ILE A 189 16.01 -14.57 -11.83
CA ILE A 189 16.15 -13.49 -10.84
C ILE A 189 17.53 -12.87 -10.84
N TYR A 190 18.59 -13.64 -11.13
CA TYR A 190 19.96 -13.14 -11.09
C TYR A 190 20.23 -12.22 -12.27
N GLU A 191 19.86 -12.62 -13.49
CA GLU A 191 19.96 -11.77 -14.69
C GLU A 191 19.10 -10.50 -14.55
N LEU A 192 17.91 -10.63 -13.92
CA LEU A 192 17.06 -9.47 -13.67
C LEU A 192 17.70 -8.46 -12.71
N LEU A 193 18.33 -8.95 -11.63
CA LEU A 193 19.02 -8.09 -10.66
C LEU A 193 20.25 -7.41 -11.27
N GLU A 194 21.05 -8.12 -12.06
CA GLU A 194 22.18 -7.54 -12.80
C GLU A 194 21.71 -6.38 -13.71
N ASN A 195 20.63 -6.58 -14.47
CA ASN A 195 20.07 -5.56 -15.36
C ASN A 195 19.49 -4.36 -14.59
N VAL A 196 19.00 -4.55 -13.36
CA VAL A 196 18.55 -3.44 -12.50
C VAL A 196 19.75 -2.68 -11.92
N GLU A 197 20.80 -3.36 -11.51
CA GLU A 197 22.03 -2.75 -10.99
C GLU A 197 22.73 -1.87 -12.06
N GLU A 198 22.73 -2.29 -13.32
CA GLU A 198 23.24 -1.49 -14.44
C GLU A 198 22.49 -0.17 -14.63
N LEU A 199 21.22 -0.10 -14.25
CA LEU A 199 20.42 1.13 -14.34
C LEU A 199 20.71 2.13 -13.21
N GLN A 200 21.42 1.70 -12.15
CA GLN A 200 21.74 2.52 -10.98
C GLN A 200 23.16 3.14 -11.05
N GLN A 201 23.96 2.81 -12.06
CA GLN A 201 25.28 3.36 -12.33
C GLN A 201 25.21 4.57 -13.26
#